data_1c8a1a7b9ed50d36e295dd489420119a
#
_entry.id   1c8a1a7b9ed50d36e295dd489420119a
#
_cell.length_a   1.000
_cell.length_b   1.000
_cell.length_c   1.000
_cell.angle_alpha   90.00
_cell.angle_beta   90.00
_cell.angle_gamma   90.00
#
_symmetry.space_group_name_H-M   'P 1'
#
loop_
_entity.id
_entity.type
_entity.pdbx_description
1 polymer ?
#
loop_
_entity_poly.entity_id
_entity_poly.type
_entity_poly.pdbx_seq_one_letter_code
_entity_poly.pdbx_strand_id
1 'polypeptide(L)'
;NIARMMNGTIDVQSTLGKGSAFKATVYLRPHQQIRSSKTSAPAAGIDSLQEISCRGKQVLLVEDNELNLEIAVELLKYAGLNITTAKNGLEGLDKFKAAPPGTYALILMDIQMPVMNGLEAAKAIRALPVKDAQTVPIVAMTANAFPEDIAATLQAGMNEHLSKPIDLEQFHSILQKWCQ
;
A
#
# COMPACT_ATOMS: atom_id res chain seq x y z
N ASN A 1 19.03 11.16 12.66
CA ASN A 1 19.96 10.16 13.22
C ASN A 1 20.24 8.93 12.30
N ILE A 2 19.54 8.77 11.20
CA ILE A 2 19.69 7.64 10.24
C ILE A 2 21.12 7.57 9.70
N ALA A 3 21.71 8.67 9.28
CA ALA A 3 23.08 8.68 8.77
C ALA A 3 24.10 8.12 9.79
N ARG A 4 23.93 8.43 11.07
CA ARG A 4 24.79 7.88 12.14
C ARG A 4 24.60 6.38 12.34
N MET A 5 23.38 5.86 12.22
CA MET A 5 23.09 4.42 12.28
C MET A 5 23.75 3.66 11.10
N MET A 6 23.99 4.36 9.99
CA MET A 6 24.70 3.85 8.81
C MET A 6 26.20 4.21 8.80
N ASN A 7 26.78 4.53 9.99
CA ASN A 7 28.15 4.98 10.16
C ASN A 7 28.52 6.20 9.29
N GLY A 8 27.54 7.02 8.96
CA GLY A 8 27.69 8.16 8.08
C GLY A 8 27.64 9.51 8.79
N THR A 9 27.79 10.59 8.03
CA THR A 9 27.71 11.98 8.48
C THR A 9 26.75 12.79 7.64
N ILE A 10 26.22 13.87 8.22
CA ILE A 10 25.48 14.90 7.50
C ILE A 10 26.20 16.22 7.74
N ASP A 11 26.65 16.85 6.67
CA ASP A 11 27.25 18.16 6.66
C ASP A 11 26.28 19.17 6.04
N VAL A 12 26.28 20.40 6.55
CA VAL A 12 25.47 21.49 6.01
C VAL A 12 26.34 22.70 5.74
N GLN A 13 26.17 23.28 4.57
CA GLN A 13 26.73 24.57 4.19
C GLN A 13 25.60 25.52 3.84
N SER A 14 25.51 26.64 4.53
CA SER A 14 24.45 27.63 4.30
C SER A 14 25.06 29.04 4.23
N THR A 15 24.59 29.82 3.29
CA THR A 15 24.95 31.23 3.13
C THR A 15 23.66 32.04 3.04
N LEU A 16 23.53 33.03 3.90
CA LEU A 16 22.37 33.93 3.92
C LEU A 16 22.15 34.57 2.53
N GLY A 17 20.93 34.45 2.00
CA GLY A 17 20.55 34.94 0.68
C GLY A 17 21.03 34.08 -0.50
N LYS A 18 21.82 33.01 -0.28
CA LYS A 18 22.30 32.11 -1.34
C LYS A 18 21.75 30.66 -1.21
N GLY A 19 21.14 30.33 -0.07
CA GLY A 19 20.56 29.01 0.15
C GLY A 19 21.44 28.09 1.01
N SER A 20 21.03 26.83 1.11
CA SER A 20 21.70 25.80 1.91
C SER A 20 21.93 24.53 1.10
N ALA A 21 23.10 23.93 1.27
CA ALA A 21 23.46 22.63 0.72
C ALA A 21 23.61 21.61 1.87
N PHE A 22 22.94 20.49 1.78
CA PHE A 22 23.05 19.36 2.70
C PHE A 22 23.77 18.22 2.00
N LYS A 23 24.84 17.70 2.62
CA LYS A 23 25.60 16.56 2.12
C LYS A 23 25.48 15.41 3.13
N ALA A 24 24.80 14.33 2.75
CA ALA A 24 24.76 13.10 3.53
C ALA A 24 25.77 12.10 2.94
N THR A 25 26.64 11.56 3.82
CA THR A 25 27.57 10.49 3.47
C THR A 25 27.18 9.27 4.28
N VAL A 26 26.94 8.12 3.60
CA VAL A 26 26.60 6.84 4.26
C VAL A 26 27.51 5.74 3.72
N TYR A 27 27.86 4.79 4.57
CA TYR A 27 28.64 3.62 4.18
C TYR A 27 27.70 2.43 4.01
N LEU A 28 27.54 2.02 2.75
CA LEU A 28 26.77 0.83 2.41
C LEU A 28 27.72 -0.36 2.30
N ARG A 29 27.42 -1.45 2.99
CA ARG A 29 28.11 -2.72 2.74
C ARG A 29 27.52 -3.32 1.48
N PRO A 30 28.32 -3.69 0.46
CA PRO A 30 27.80 -4.44 -0.66
C PRO A 30 27.22 -5.74 -0.13
N HIS A 31 25.95 -6.02 -0.42
CA HIS A 31 25.35 -7.31 -0.12
C HIS A 31 26.05 -8.35 -0.99
N GLN A 32 26.94 -9.15 -0.40
CA GLN A 32 27.40 -10.36 -1.05
C GLN A 32 26.17 -11.25 -1.23
N GLN A 33 25.74 -11.42 -2.48
CA GLN A 33 24.80 -12.46 -2.81
C GLN A 33 25.38 -13.77 -2.26
N ILE A 34 24.85 -14.21 -1.13
CA ILE A 34 25.03 -15.58 -0.70
C ILE A 34 24.38 -16.38 -1.81
N ARG A 35 25.20 -17.02 -2.64
CA ARG A 35 24.74 -18.09 -3.51
C ARG A 35 24.31 -19.23 -2.60
N SER A 36 23.15 -19.09 -1.99
CA SER A 36 22.46 -20.19 -1.37
C SER A 36 21.99 -21.09 -2.50
N SER A 37 22.60 -22.29 -2.49
CA SER A 37 22.22 -23.44 -3.29
C SER A 37 20.70 -23.56 -3.39
N LYS A 38 20.24 -23.54 -4.64
CA LYS A 38 19.05 -24.19 -5.17
C LYS A 38 18.02 -24.66 -4.14
N THR A 39 17.07 -23.81 -3.84
CA THR A 39 15.68 -24.20 -3.79
C THR A 39 14.97 -23.07 -4.56
N SER A 40 14.47 -23.42 -5.73
CA SER A 40 13.85 -22.53 -6.68
C SER A 40 12.50 -22.07 -6.14
N ALA A 41 12.50 -20.90 -5.46
CA ALA A 41 11.36 -20.02 -5.54
C ALA A 41 11.69 -19.03 -6.66
N PRO A 42 10.88 -18.87 -7.69
CA PRO A 42 11.08 -17.82 -8.68
C PRO A 42 11.02 -16.49 -7.94
N ALA A 43 11.99 -15.61 -8.17
CA ALA A 43 11.85 -14.21 -7.81
C ALA A 43 10.49 -13.76 -8.37
N ALA A 44 9.55 -13.41 -7.47
CA ALA A 44 8.23 -12.95 -7.86
C ALA A 44 8.41 -11.58 -8.55
N GLY A 45 8.76 -11.63 -9.83
CA GLY A 45 8.77 -10.47 -10.71
C GLY A 45 7.34 -10.09 -11.07
N ILE A 46 7.18 -8.99 -11.79
CA ILE A 46 5.88 -8.52 -12.29
C ILE A 46 5.10 -9.67 -12.97
N ASP A 47 5.78 -10.58 -13.64
CA ASP A 47 5.15 -11.73 -14.35
C ASP A 47 4.35 -12.66 -13.42
N SER A 48 4.71 -12.79 -12.14
CA SER A 48 3.96 -13.60 -11.17
C SER A 48 2.57 -13.04 -10.87
N LEU A 49 2.33 -11.73 -11.06
CA LEU A 49 1.00 -11.13 -10.90
C LEU A 49 -0.01 -11.65 -11.92
N GLN A 50 0.42 -12.15 -13.08
CA GLN A 50 -0.47 -12.71 -14.10
C GLN A 50 -0.98 -14.11 -13.76
N GLU A 51 -0.33 -14.83 -12.84
CA GLU A 51 -0.72 -16.15 -12.40
C GLU A 51 -1.83 -16.14 -11.34
N ILE A 52 -2.18 -14.94 -10.82
CA ILE A 52 -3.21 -14.80 -9.79
C ILE A 52 -4.61 -14.96 -10.43
N SER A 53 -5.46 -15.78 -9.81
CA SER A 53 -6.84 -16.01 -10.26
C SER A 53 -7.80 -14.86 -9.95
N CYS A 54 -7.34 -13.61 -10.12
CA CYS A 54 -8.12 -12.39 -9.81
C CYS A 54 -8.73 -11.70 -11.03
N ARG A 55 -8.56 -12.26 -12.22
CA ARG A 55 -8.95 -11.59 -13.47
C ARG A 55 -10.42 -11.19 -13.48
N GLY A 56 -10.67 -9.93 -13.82
CA GLY A 56 -12.01 -9.36 -13.93
C GLY A 56 -12.66 -8.97 -12.61
N LYS A 57 -12.06 -9.26 -11.45
CA LYS A 57 -12.57 -8.81 -10.15
C LYS A 57 -12.37 -7.30 -9.97
N GLN A 58 -13.30 -6.68 -9.28
CA GLN A 58 -13.29 -5.24 -9.03
C GLN A 58 -12.57 -4.91 -7.73
N VAL A 59 -11.64 -3.96 -7.78
CA VAL A 59 -10.91 -3.41 -6.62
C VAL A 59 -11.26 -1.94 -6.45
N LEU A 60 -11.52 -1.52 -5.22
CA LEU A 60 -11.61 -0.11 -4.86
C LEU A 60 -10.24 0.34 -4.32
N LEU A 61 -9.60 1.25 -5.03
CA LEU A 61 -8.31 1.84 -4.67
C LEU A 61 -8.51 3.27 -4.19
N VAL A 62 -8.16 3.55 -2.94
CA VAL A 62 -8.31 4.87 -2.31
C VAL A 62 -6.93 5.40 -1.97
N GLU A 63 -6.51 6.46 -2.66
CA GLU A 63 -5.18 7.07 -2.59
C GLU A 63 -5.26 8.53 -3.04
N ASP A 64 -4.74 9.46 -2.27
CA ASP A 64 -4.77 10.89 -2.58
C ASP A 64 -3.60 11.37 -3.44
N ASN A 65 -2.46 10.67 -3.36
CA ASN A 65 -1.27 11.00 -4.14
C ASN A 65 -1.38 10.43 -5.55
N GLU A 66 -1.38 11.31 -6.57
CA GLU A 66 -1.58 10.93 -7.98
C GLU A 66 -0.51 9.95 -8.48
N LEU A 67 0.76 10.12 -8.07
CA LEU A 67 1.84 9.21 -8.49
C LEU A 67 1.67 7.80 -7.87
N ASN A 68 1.35 7.73 -6.59
CA ASN A 68 1.10 6.44 -5.92
C ASN A 68 -0.13 5.74 -6.52
N LEU A 69 -1.18 6.52 -6.79
CA LEU A 69 -2.40 6.04 -7.45
C LEU A 69 -2.09 5.42 -8.81
N GLU A 70 -1.31 6.13 -9.65
CA GLU A 70 -0.93 5.65 -10.99
C GLU A 70 -0.13 4.35 -10.92
N ILE A 71 0.87 4.28 -10.04
CA ILE A 71 1.68 3.06 -9.82
C ILE A 71 0.78 1.88 -9.41
N ALA A 72 -0.09 2.08 -8.42
CA ALA A 72 -0.96 1.03 -7.93
C ALA A 72 -1.99 0.58 -9.00
N VAL A 73 -2.54 1.51 -9.78
CA VAL A 73 -3.42 1.22 -10.91
C VAL A 73 -2.73 0.34 -11.94
N GLU A 74 -1.50 0.68 -12.34
CA GLU A 74 -0.78 -0.12 -13.33
C GLU A 74 -0.46 -1.53 -12.83
N LEU A 75 -0.08 -1.70 -11.55
CA LEU A 75 0.13 -3.02 -10.95
C LEU A 75 -1.15 -3.86 -10.91
N LEU A 76 -2.28 -3.25 -10.54
CA LEU A 76 -3.58 -3.92 -10.49
C LEU A 76 -4.07 -4.31 -11.90
N LYS A 77 -3.90 -3.43 -12.89
CA LYS A 77 -4.20 -3.74 -14.30
C LYS A 77 -3.36 -4.90 -14.81
N TYR A 78 -2.07 -4.91 -14.47
CA TYR A 78 -1.18 -6.00 -14.87
C TYR A 78 -1.63 -7.35 -14.29
N ALA A 79 -2.17 -7.35 -13.06
CA ALA A 79 -2.81 -8.52 -12.45
C ALA A 79 -4.19 -8.86 -13.05
N GLY A 80 -4.68 -8.09 -14.03
CA GLY A 80 -5.94 -8.34 -14.72
C GLY A 80 -7.21 -7.93 -13.95
N LEU A 81 -7.06 -7.03 -12.97
CA LEU A 81 -8.15 -6.51 -12.14
C LEU A 81 -8.82 -5.28 -12.78
N ASN A 82 -10.10 -5.07 -12.47
CA ASN A 82 -10.80 -3.83 -12.72
C ASN A 82 -10.68 -2.89 -11.52
N ILE A 83 -10.50 -1.61 -11.76
CA ILE A 83 -10.18 -0.66 -10.70
C ILE A 83 -11.20 0.48 -10.67
N THR A 84 -11.77 0.73 -9.51
CA THR A 84 -12.44 1.99 -9.17
C THR A 84 -11.51 2.77 -8.24
N THR A 85 -11.18 4.00 -8.59
CA THR A 85 -10.28 4.85 -7.79
C THR A 85 -11.07 5.86 -6.98
N ALA A 86 -10.52 6.31 -5.84
CA ALA A 86 -11.03 7.41 -5.04
C ALA A 86 -9.83 8.20 -4.47
N LYS A 87 -9.99 9.54 -4.29
CA LYS A 87 -8.91 10.44 -3.87
C LYS A 87 -8.90 10.76 -2.37
N ASN A 88 -9.83 10.24 -1.61
CA ASN A 88 -9.91 10.36 -0.15
C ASN A 88 -10.89 9.31 0.42
N GLY A 89 -10.91 9.17 1.75
CA GLY A 89 -11.75 8.20 2.42
C GLY A 89 -13.24 8.41 2.24
N LEU A 90 -13.71 9.67 2.15
CA LEU A 90 -15.12 10.00 1.95
C LEU A 90 -15.57 9.54 0.56
N GLU A 91 -14.81 9.86 -0.48
CA GLU A 91 -15.10 9.41 -1.84
C GLU A 91 -15.09 7.87 -1.94
N GLY A 92 -14.13 7.21 -1.25
CA GLY A 92 -14.08 5.75 -1.15
C GLY A 92 -15.33 5.15 -0.53
N LEU A 93 -15.77 5.72 0.60
CA LEU A 93 -17.01 5.33 1.28
C LEU A 93 -18.25 5.52 0.40
N ASP A 94 -18.35 6.64 -0.29
CA ASP A 94 -19.50 6.94 -1.15
C ASP A 94 -19.55 5.99 -2.37
N LYS A 95 -18.41 5.68 -2.98
CA LYS A 95 -18.32 4.70 -4.07
C LYS A 95 -18.69 3.30 -3.59
N PHE A 96 -18.25 2.92 -2.39
CA PHE A 96 -18.63 1.63 -1.80
C PHE A 96 -20.13 1.55 -1.53
N LYS A 97 -20.75 2.60 -0.99
CA LYS A 97 -22.20 2.67 -0.77
C LYS A 97 -23.03 2.62 -2.04
N ALA A 98 -22.55 3.26 -3.10
CA ALA A 98 -23.26 3.34 -4.38
C ALA A 98 -23.18 2.05 -5.19
N ALA A 99 -22.21 1.20 -4.93
CA ALA A 99 -22.02 -0.06 -5.63
C ALA A 99 -22.98 -1.15 -5.12
N PRO A 100 -23.47 -2.03 -6.00
CA PRO A 100 -24.19 -3.23 -5.59
C PRO A 100 -23.37 -4.08 -4.60
N PRO A 101 -23.98 -4.74 -3.61
CA PRO A 101 -23.27 -5.66 -2.73
C PRO A 101 -22.48 -6.72 -3.49
N GLY A 102 -21.28 -7.05 -3.03
CA GLY A 102 -20.38 -8.00 -3.69
C GLY A 102 -19.63 -7.46 -4.91
N THR A 103 -19.75 -6.17 -5.21
CA THR A 103 -19.02 -5.56 -6.33
C THR A 103 -17.52 -5.59 -6.12
N TYR A 104 -17.04 -5.21 -4.94
CA TYR A 104 -15.60 -5.11 -4.67
C TYR A 104 -15.10 -6.40 -4.00
N ALA A 105 -14.11 -7.02 -4.63
CA ALA A 105 -13.39 -8.16 -4.06
C ALA A 105 -12.35 -7.74 -3.01
N LEU A 106 -11.85 -6.51 -3.11
CA LEU A 106 -10.82 -5.95 -2.27
C LEU A 106 -10.89 -4.43 -2.24
N ILE A 107 -10.58 -3.83 -1.10
CA ILE A 107 -10.35 -2.39 -0.95
C ILE A 107 -8.89 -2.17 -0.55
N LEU A 108 -8.14 -1.42 -1.35
CA LEU A 108 -6.82 -0.90 -1.00
C LEU A 108 -7.01 0.54 -0.53
N MET A 109 -6.64 0.82 0.72
CA MET A 109 -6.97 2.07 1.40
C MET A 109 -5.72 2.74 1.98
N ASP A 110 -5.33 3.89 1.45
CA ASP A 110 -4.32 4.71 2.12
C ASP A 110 -4.80 5.15 3.50
N ILE A 111 -3.91 5.16 4.46
CA ILE A 111 -4.22 5.62 5.82
C ILE A 111 -4.23 7.14 5.89
N GLN A 112 -3.24 7.79 5.31
CA GLN A 112 -3.02 9.25 5.46
C GLN A 112 -3.56 10.01 4.27
N MET A 113 -4.81 10.43 4.35
CA MET A 113 -5.49 11.20 3.32
C MET A 113 -6.21 12.43 3.91
N PRO A 114 -6.39 13.50 3.11
CA PRO A 114 -7.20 14.65 3.49
C PRO A 114 -8.70 14.32 3.52
N VAL A 115 -9.50 15.17 4.11
CA VAL A 115 -10.96 15.10 4.21
C VAL A 115 -11.45 14.00 5.15
N MET A 116 -11.13 12.75 4.85
CA MET A 116 -11.39 11.57 5.68
C MET A 116 -10.20 10.63 5.51
N ASN A 117 -9.56 10.28 6.61
CA ASN A 117 -8.44 9.34 6.61
C ASN A 117 -8.93 7.88 6.43
N GLY A 118 -7.98 6.97 6.11
CA GLY A 118 -8.33 5.58 5.81
C GLY A 118 -8.89 4.81 7.01
N LEU A 119 -8.47 5.12 8.24
CA LEU A 119 -9.01 4.47 9.44
C LEU A 119 -10.45 4.85 9.69
N GLU A 120 -10.79 6.13 9.50
CA GLU A 120 -12.17 6.64 9.59
C GLU A 120 -13.05 6.03 8.50
N ALA A 121 -12.54 5.98 7.25
CA ALA A 121 -13.24 5.38 6.13
C ALA A 121 -13.52 3.88 6.36
N ALA A 122 -12.54 3.12 6.85
CA ALA A 122 -12.72 1.71 7.15
C ALA A 122 -13.78 1.49 8.24
N LYS A 123 -13.73 2.24 9.34
CA LYS A 123 -14.75 2.20 10.39
C LYS A 123 -16.14 2.52 9.83
N ALA A 124 -16.26 3.56 9.00
CA ALA A 124 -17.52 3.97 8.39
C ALA A 124 -18.05 2.88 7.44
N ILE A 125 -17.20 2.24 6.63
CA ILE A 125 -17.57 1.11 5.78
C ILE A 125 -18.09 -0.04 6.67
N ARG A 126 -17.34 -0.44 7.70
CA ARG A 126 -17.71 -1.53 8.61
C ARG A 126 -19.04 -1.27 9.37
N ALA A 127 -19.39 -0.01 9.59
CA ALA A 127 -20.63 0.38 10.24
C ALA A 127 -21.87 0.34 9.32
N LEU A 128 -21.72 0.12 8.02
CA LEU A 128 -22.84 0.05 7.10
C LEU A 128 -23.70 -1.19 7.38
N PRO A 129 -25.04 -1.07 7.29
CA PRO A 129 -25.97 -2.18 7.59
C PRO A 129 -26.10 -3.15 6.41
N VAL A 130 -24.99 -3.50 5.75
CA VAL A 130 -24.94 -4.43 4.62
C VAL A 130 -23.88 -5.50 4.88
N LYS A 131 -24.21 -6.74 4.54
CA LYS A 131 -23.35 -7.90 4.82
C LYS A 131 -21.95 -7.74 4.17
N ASP A 132 -21.92 -7.23 2.98
CA ASP A 132 -20.70 -7.00 2.21
C ASP A 132 -19.71 -6.08 2.94
N ALA A 133 -20.20 -5.03 3.59
CA ALA A 133 -19.39 -4.11 4.37
C ALA A 133 -18.66 -4.79 5.56
N GLN A 134 -19.19 -5.91 6.05
CA GLN A 134 -18.59 -6.68 7.15
C GLN A 134 -17.54 -7.67 6.66
N THR A 135 -17.60 -8.07 5.39
CA THR A 135 -16.80 -9.18 4.84
C THR A 135 -15.77 -8.77 3.83
N VAL A 136 -15.98 -7.65 3.10
CA VAL A 136 -15.02 -7.19 2.09
C VAL A 136 -13.63 -6.97 2.72
N PRO A 137 -12.57 -7.55 2.15
CA PRO A 137 -11.22 -7.31 2.63
C PRO A 137 -10.83 -5.84 2.45
N ILE A 138 -10.32 -5.21 3.52
CA ILE A 138 -9.73 -3.86 3.47
C ILE A 138 -8.26 -3.99 3.84
N VAL A 139 -7.37 -3.64 2.93
CA VAL A 139 -5.92 -3.63 3.12
C VAL A 139 -5.45 -2.19 3.24
N ALA A 140 -4.81 -1.87 4.36
CA ALA A 140 -4.22 -0.57 4.60
C ALA A 140 -2.96 -0.38 3.75
N MET A 141 -2.82 0.73 3.06
CA MET A 141 -1.55 1.16 2.46
C MET A 141 -0.89 2.18 3.40
N THR A 142 0.34 1.90 3.86
CA THR A 142 1.01 2.72 4.88
C THR A 142 2.46 3.00 4.56
N ALA A 143 2.92 4.22 4.81
CA ALA A 143 4.35 4.57 4.74
C ALA A 143 5.15 4.00 5.92
N ASN A 144 4.48 3.65 7.03
CA ASN A 144 5.11 3.14 8.24
C ASN A 144 4.41 1.85 8.69
N ALA A 145 5.18 0.80 8.90
CA ALA A 145 4.70 -0.48 9.43
C ALA A 145 5.07 -0.64 10.92
N PHE A 146 4.93 0.44 11.72
CA PHE A 146 5.15 0.32 13.16
C PHE A 146 4.04 -0.52 13.81
N PRO A 147 4.36 -1.29 14.87
CA PRO A 147 3.37 -2.13 15.57
C PRO A 147 2.11 -1.36 16.01
N GLU A 148 2.27 -0.09 16.39
CA GLU A 148 1.19 0.80 16.81
C GLU A 148 0.23 1.13 15.66
N ASP A 149 0.77 1.39 14.47
CA ASP A 149 -0.01 1.69 13.26
C ASP A 149 -0.77 0.43 12.80
N ILE A 150 -0.12 -0.73 12.86
CA ILE A 150 -0.77 -2.01 12.54
C ILE A 150 -1.92 -2.30 13.51
N ALA A 151 -1.73 -2.08 14.81
CA ALA A 151 -2.80 -2.25 15.79
C ALA A 151 -3.99 -1.32 15.51
N ALA A 152 -3.75 -0.06 15.13
CA ALA A 152 -4.78 0.89 14.78
C ALA A 152 -5.59 0.48 13.53
N THR A 153 -4.93 -0.08 12.51
CA THR A 153 -5.61 -0.57 11.30
C THR A 153 -6.52 -1.75 11.61
N LEU A 154 -6.06 -2.71 12.41
CA LEU A 154 -6.88 -3.85 12.84
C LEU A 154 -8.09 -3.40 13.68
N GLN A 155 -7.91 -2.44 14.61
CA GLN A 155 -8.99 -1.87 15.40
C GLN A 155 -10.01 -1.10 14.55
N ALA A 156 -9.58 -0.54 13.41
CA ALA A 156 -10.47 0.09 12.45
C ALA A 156 -11.25 -0.91 11.58
N GLY A 157 -10.99 -2.22 11.73
CA GLY A 157 -11.64 -3.28 10.97
C GLY A 157 -10.96 -3.58 9.63
N MET A 158 -9.71 -3.14 9.42
CA MET A 158 -8.92 -3.54 8.28
C MET A 158 -8.34 -4.96 8.49
N ASN A 159 -8.04 -5.66 7.41
CA ASN A 159 -7.66 -7.07 7.45
C ASN A 159 -6.14 -7.28 7.37
N GLU A 160 -5.44 -6.36 6.72
CA GLU A 160 -4.00 -6.48 6.46
C GLU A 160 -3.40 -5.12 6.12
N HIS A 161 -2.09 -5.05 5.98
CA HIS A 161 -1.37 -3.85 5.56
C HIS A 161 -0.40 -4.13 4.42
N LEU A 162 -0.19 -3.14 3.58
CA LEU A 162 0.77 -3.08 2.48
C LEU A 162 1.67 -1.87 2.70
N SER A 163 2.98 -2.08 2.74
CA SER A 163 3.94 -1.00 2.92
C SER A 163 4.08 -0.15 1.65
N LYS A 164 4.31 1.14 1.81
CA LYS A 164 4.75 2.06 0.76
C LYS A 164 6.24 2.35 0.89
N PRO A 165 7.05 2.31 -0.19
CA PRO A 165 6.65 1.98 -1.56
C PRO A 165 6.20 0.53 -1.70
N ILE A 166 5.28 0.26 -2.66
CA ILE A 166 4.68 -1.05 -2.85
C ILE A 166 5.77 -2.09 -3.15
N ASP A 167 5.90 -3.06 -2.24
CA ASP A 167 6.70 -4.25 -2.44
C ASP A 167 5.92 -5.29 -3.26
N LEU A 168 6.49 -5.76 -4.36
CA LEU A 168 5.80 -6.64 -5.31
C LEU A 168 5.49 -8.02 -4.72
N GLU A 169 6.34 -8.56 -3.85
CA GLU A 169 6.13 -9.87 -3.23
C GLU A 169 4.97 -9.79 -2.22
N GLN A 170 4.96 -8.74 -1.39
CA GLN A 170 3.87 -8.48 -0.46
C GLN A 170 2.56 -8.23 -1.20
N PHE A 171 2.59 -7.42 -2.26
CA PHE A 171 1.42 -7.12 -3.09
C PHE A 171 0.84 -8.38 -3.74
N HIS A 172 1.71 -9.23 -4.32
CA HIS A 172 1.32 -10.51 -4.88
C HIS A 172 0.64 -11.41 -3.84
N SER A 173 1.26 -11.54 -2.65
CA SER A 173 0.72 -12.33 -1.54
C SER A 173 -0.67 -11.85 -1.09
N ILE A 174 -0.87 -10.54 -1.00
CA ILE A 174 -2.15 -9.92 -0.66
C ILE A 174 -3.22 -10.23 -1.71
N LEU A 175 -2.90 -10.04 -2.99
CA LEU A 175 -3.83 -10.36 -4.07
C LEU A 175 -4.18 -11.85 -4.10
N GLN A 176 -3.20 -12.72 -3.94
CA GLN A 176 -3.41 -14.17 -3.90
C GLN A 176 -4.32 -14.59 -2.73
N LYS A 177 -4.19 -13.94 -1.58
CA LYS A 177 -4.97 -14.25 -0.36
C LYS A 177 -6.40 -13.74 -0.44
N TRP A 178 -6.61 -12.52 -0.95
CA TRP A 178 -7.87 -11.79 -0.83
C TRP A 178 -8.69 -11.71 -2.11
N CYS A 179 -8.07 -11.96 -3.26
CA CYS A 179 -8.77 -11.93 -4.55
C CYS A 179 -9.05 -13.34 -5.12
N GLN A 180 -9.19 -14.35 -4.28
CA GLN A 180 -9.59 -15.70 -4.71
C GLN A 180 -11.08 -15.79 -5.04
#